data_5821e059bf5ead78c23aac08156fdea0
#
_entry.id   5821e059bf5ead78c23aac08156fdea0
#
_cell.length_a   1.000
_cell.length_b   1.000
_cell.length_c   1.000
_cell.angle_alpha   90.00
_cell.angle_beta   90.00
_cell.angle_gamma   90.00
#
_symmetry.space_group_name_H-M   'P 1'
#
loop_
_entity.id
_entity.type
_entity.pdbx_description
1 polymer ?
#
loop_
_entity_poly.entity_id
_entity_poly.type
_entity_poly.pdbx_seq_one_letter_code
_entity_poly.pdbx_strand_id
1 'polypeptide(L)'
;EKRNLFYFWVIILCLITFILSVTGTFLVRSGILNSVHTFASDPTRGIYILIFLSLMIFGSIFLLFQKYKKENYDLNRNSKETFILVNNWFMMFYLITVLLGTIYPIFTDALTDNKISVGPPFYNAIIFPVVVVFLLFMALGPKAKWIKNKFENIRTYILILTGAIGLNLAIIFFFKSYSILS
;
A
#
# COMPACT_ATOMS: atom_id res chain seq x y z
N GLU A 1 6.82 20.74 -8.15
CA GLU A 1 7.94 20.24 -7.38
C GLU A 1 9.26 20.85 -7.86
N LYS A 2 9.95 21.61 -7.00
CA LYS A 2 11.09 22.44 -7.39
C LYS A 2 12.33 21.67 -7.89
N ARG A 3 12.35 20.32 -7.76
CA ARG A 3 13.55 19.51 -8.07
C ARG A 3 13.33 18.43 -9.13
N ASN A 4 12.11 18.23 -9.61
CA ASN A 4 11.74 17.15 -10.53
C ASN A 4 12.23 15.75 -10.07
N LEU A 5 12.36 15.57 -8.75
CA LEU A 5 12.70 14.28 -8.15
C LEU A 5 11.49 13.35 -8.21
N PHE A 6 11.73 12.11 -8.64
CA PHE A 6 10.68 11.08 -8.68
C PHE A 6 9.50 11.39 -9.61
N TYR A 7 9.69 12.21 -10.65
CA TYR A 7 8.61 12.56 -11.59
C TYR A 7 7.94 11.32 -12.18
N PHE A 8 8.75 10.36 -12.64
CA PHE A 8 8.24 9.12 -13.21
C PHE A 8 7.51 8.25 -12.16
N TRP A 9 8.05 8.20 -10.95
CA TRP A 9 7.42 7.49 -9.82
C TRP A 9 6.05 8.06 -9.45
N VAL A 10 5.92 9.38 -9.43
CA VAL A 10 4.64 10.07 -9.18
C VAL A 10 3.62 9.73 -10.25
N ILE A 11 4.01 9.75 -11.52
CA ILE A 11 3.10 9.37 -12.63
C ILE A 11 2.63 7.92 -12.46
N ILE A 12 3.53 6.99 -12.19
CA ILE A 12 3.18 5.58 -11.95
C ILE A 12 2.17 5.45 -10.81
N LEU A 13 2.41 6.09 -9.67
CA LEU A 13 1.50 6.04 -8.53
C LEU A 13 0.12 6.63 -8.85
N CYS A 14 0.05 7.73 -9.57
CA CYS A 14 -1.21 8.32 -10.02
C CYS A 14 -1.98 7.38 -10.96
N LEU A 15 -1.29 6.76 -11.92
CA LEU A 15 -1.89 5.80 -12.85
C LEU A 15 -2.40 4.56 -12.12
N ILE A 16 -1.61 3.98 -11.22
CA ILE A 16 -2.01 2.83 -10.41
C ILE A 16 -3.25 3.17 -9.59
N THR A 17 -3.27 4.32 -8.93
CA THR A 17 -4.42 4.76 -8.12
C THR A 17 -5.68 4.86 -8.95
N PHE A 18 -5.61 5.48 -10.14
CA PHE A 18 -6.74 5.60 -11.05
C PHE A 18 -7.20 4.23 -11.56
N ILE A 19 -6.28 3.39 -12.04
CA ILE A 19 -6.58 2.04 -12.54
C ILE A 19 -7.25 1.19 -11.46
N LEU A 20 -6.74 1.22 -10.22
CA LEU A 20 -7.33 0.47 -9.10
C LEU A 20 -8.70 0.98 -8.70
N SER A 21 -8.95 2.29 -8.79
CA SER A 21 -10.28 2.87 -8.56
C SER A 21 -11.31 2.37 -9.58
N VAL A 22 -10.94 2.36 -10.86
CA VAL A 22 -11.80 1.81 -11.94
C VAL A 22 -11.97 0.29 -11.79
N THR A 23 -10.91 -0.43 -11.41
CA THR A 23 -10.97 -1.87 -11.12
C THR A 23 -11.94 -2.18 -9.99
N GLY A 24 -11.93 -1.40 -8.90
CA GLY A 24 -12.89 -1.53 -7.81
C GLY A 24 -14.33 -1.35 -8.29
N THR A 25 -14.57 -0.34 -9.14
CA THR A 25 -15.89 -0.12 -9.76
C THR A 25 -16.30 -1.30 -10.65
N PHE A 26 -15.37 -1.84 -11.43
CA PHE A 26 -15.59 -3.04 -12.25
C PHE A 26 -15.99 -4.24 -11.38
N LEU A 27 -15.25 -4.54 -10.32
CA LEU A 27 -15.50 -5.67 -9.43
C LEU A 27 -16.91 -5.61 -8.81
N VAL A 28 -17.33 -4.42 -8.38
CA VAL A 28 -18.67 -4.22 -7.78
C VAL A 28 -19.79 -4.34 -8.82
N ARG A 29 -19.59 -3.83 -10.05
CA ARG A 29 -20.61 -3.77 -11.09
C ARG A 29 -20.71 -5.04 -11.94
N SER A 30 -19.64 -5.79 -12.09
CA SER A 30 -19.60 -7.01 -12.91
C SER A 30 -20.39 -8.18 -12.33
N GLY A 31 -20.71 -8.12 -11.02
CA GLY A 31 -21.36 -9.23 -10.33
C GLY A 31 -20.42 -10.40 -9.99
N ILE A 32 -19.09 -10.24 -10.22
CA ILE A 32 -18.09 -11.25 -9.87
C ILE A 32 -17.99 -11.42 -8.36
N LEU A 33 -18.17 -10.33 -7.59
CA LEU A 33 -18.13 -10.36 -6.14
C LEU A 33 -19.52 -10.67 -5.57
N ASN A 34 -19.63 -11.76 -4.82
CA ASN A 34 -20.77 -12.05 -3.95
C ASN A 34 -20.63 -11.26 -2.64
N SER A 35 -20.88 -9.95 -2.69
CA SER A 35 -20.77 -9.05 -1.55
C SER A 35 -22.09 -8.32 -1.31
N VAL A 36 -22.34 -7.95 -0.05
CA VAL A 36 -23.48 -7.07 0.33
C VAL A 36 -23.46 -5.71 -0.38
N HIS A 37 -22.34 -5.35 -1.01
CA HIS A 37 -22.17 -4.11 -1.77
C HIS A 37 -22.49 -4.25 -3.27
N THR A 38 -22.86 -5.43 -3.74
CA THR A 38 -23.24 -5.69 -5.15
C THR A 38 -24.73 -5.45 -5.37
N PHE A 39 -25.21 -4.23 -5.10
CA PHE A 39 -26.64 -3.88 -5.20
C PHE A 39 -27.22 -3.88 -6.61
N ALA A 40 -26.38 -3.85 -7.65
CA ALA A 40 -26.83 -3.83 -9.03
C ALA A 40 -25.75 -4.47 -9.91
N SER A 41 -25.71 -5.80 -9.88
CA SER A 41 -24.89 -6.55 -10.84
C SER A 41 -25.50 -6.37 -12.24
N ASP A 42 -24.73 -5.77 -13.13
CA ASP A 42 -25.08 -5.61 -14.54
C ASP A 42 -23.89 -6.05 -15.37
N PRO A 43 -23.88 -7.31 -15.85
CA PRO A 43 -22.76 -7.83 -16.64
C PRO A 43 -22.46 -7.01 -17.88
N THR A 44 -23.47 -6.42 -18.51
CA THR A 44 -23.31 -5.60 -19.70
C THR A 44 -22.49 -4.34 -19.39
N ARG A 45 -22.84 -3.63 -18.32
CA ARG A 45 -22.06 -2.47 -17.87
C ARG A 45 -20.68 -2.86 -17.38
N GLY A 46 -20.54 -4.05 -16.80
CA GLY A 46 -19.23 -4.62 -16.43
C GLY A 46 -18.30 -4.73 -17.61
N ILE A 47 -18.79 -5.22 -18.78
CA ILE A 47 -18.00 -5.35 -20.00
C ILE A 47 -17.53 -3.97 -20.50
N TYR A 48 -18.35 -2.94 -20.50
CA TYR A 48 -17.95 -1.59 -20.90
C TYR A 48 -16.86 -1.03 -19.99
N ILE A 49 -16.97 -1.23 -18.68
CA ILE A 49 -15.95 -0.80 -17.72
C ILE A 49 -14.64 -1.57 -17.97
N LEU A 50 -14.71 -2.87 -18.26
CA LEU A 50 -13.53 -3.69 -18.56
C LEU A 50 -12.82 -3.23 -19.83
N ILE A 51 -13.55 -2.91 -20.91
CA ILE A 51 -12.99 -2.37 -22.14
C ILE A 51 -12.30 -1.03 -21.85
N PHE A 52 -12.97 -0.13 -21.13
CA PHE A 52 -12.39 1.15 -20.74
C PHE A 52 -11.11 0.97 -19.90
N LEU A 53 -11.15 0.08 -18.91
CA LEU A 53 -10.00 -0.25 -18.06
C LEU A 53 -8.83 -0.79 -18.89
N SER A 54 -9.09 -1.69 -19.83
CA SER A 54 -8.09 -2.25 -20.72
C SER A 54 -7.43 -1.16 -21.57
N LEU A 55 -8.22 -0.27 -22.18
CA LEU A 55 -7.71 0.87 -22.95
C LEU A 55 -6.85 1.80 -22.09
N MET A 56 -7.27 2.07 -20.85
CA MET A 56 -6.50 2.89 -19.93
C MET A 56 -5.18 2.24 -19.53
N ILE A 57 -5.16 0.94 -19.25
CA ILE A 57 -3.94 0.20 -18.90
C ILE A 57 -2.96 0.20 -20.08
N PHE A 58 -3.40 -0.27 -21.24
CA PHE A 58 -2.54 -0.37 -22.42
C PHE A 58 -2.07 0.99 -22.91
N GLY A 59 -2.97 1.99 -22.95
CA GLY A 59 -2.62 3.37 -23.30
C GLY A 59 -1.61 3.98 -22.35
N SER A 60 -1.80 3.78 -21.04
CA SER A 60 -0.86 4.28 -20.03
C SER A 60 0.51 3.63 -20.13
N ILE A 61 0.57 2.31 -20.31
CA ILE A 61 1.82 1.57 -20.49
C ILE A 61 2.54 2.05 -21.76
N PHE A 62 1.82 2.19 -22.88
CA PHE A 62 2.39 2.68 -24.14
C PHE A 62 2.99 4.09 -23.99
N LEU A 63 2.26 5.02 -23.37
CA LEU A 63 2.73 6.39 -23.14
C LEU A 63 3.93 6.42 -22.17
N LEU A 64 3.92 5.58 -21.14
CA LEU A 64 5.05 5.48 -20.22
C LEU A 64 6.32 5.02 -20.94
N PHE A 65 6.24 4.00 -21.81
CA PHE A 65 7.39 3.55 -22.57
C PHE A 65 7.90 4.60 -23.55
N GLN A 66 7.00 5.33 -24.22
CA GLN A 66 7.38 6.40 -25.14
C GLN A 66 8.07 7.59 -24.45
N LYS A 67 7.60 7.93 -23.24
CA LYS A 67 8.07 9.11 -22.50
C LYS A 67 9.10 8.79 -21.44
N TYR A 68 9.49 7.52 -21.31
CA TYR A 68 10.48 7.13 -20.31
C TYR A 68 11.79 7.85 -20.55
N LYS A 69 12.19 8.65 -19.58
CA LYS A 69 13.50 9.28 -19.51
C LYS A 69 14.20 8.81 -18.25
N LYS A 70 15.39 8.27 -18.40
CA LYS A 70 16.18 7.83 -17.26
C LYS A 70 16.51 9.05 -16.38
N GLU A 71 16.00 9.01 -15.16
CA GLU A 71 16.31 10.02 -14.15
C GLU A 71 17.57 9.60 -13.42
N ASN A 72 18.61 10.45 -13.49
CA ASN A 72 19.81 10.29 -12.69
C ASN A 72 19.71 11.25 -11.50
N TYR A 73 19.46 10.70 -10.32
CA TYR A 73 19.52 11.48 -9.09
C TYR A 73 20.38 10.79 -8.06
N ASP A 74 21.17 11.59 -7.39
CA ASP A 74 22.03 11.13 -6.29
C ASP A 74 21.23 11.20 -4.99
N LEU A 75 20.74 10.03 -4.55
CA LEU A 75 19.97 9.89 -3.33
C LEU A 75 20.88 9.66 -2.14
N ASN A 76 20.88 10.59 -1.21
CA ASN A 76 21.57 10.39 0.04
C ASN A 76 20.71 9.54 0.99
N ARG A 77 21.26 8.42 1.51
CA ARG A 77 20.53 7.49 2.40
C ARG A 77 19.84 8.17 3.58
N ASN A 78 20.39 9.24 4.09
CA ASN A 78 19.89 9.95 5.27
C ASN A 78 19.18 11.26 4.88
N SER A 79 18.51 11.31 3.75
CA SER A 79 17.76 12.47 3.29
C SER A 79 16.26 12.29 3.46
N LYS A 80 15.54 13.39 3.52
CA LYS A 80 14.08 13.37 3.57
C LYS A 80 13.48 12.69 2.33
N GLU A 81 14.14 12.84 1.19
CA GLU A 81 13.76 12.18 -0.06
C GLU A 81 13.75 10.65 0.09
N THR A 82 14.77 10.10 0.73
CA THR A 82 14.87 8.65 0.99
C THR A 82 13.76 8.18 1.94
N PHE A 83 13.44 8.95 2.99
CA PHE A 83 12.33 8.61 3.89
C PHE A 83 10.98 8.64 3.18
N ILE A 84 10.76 9.56 2.24
CA ILE A 84 9.55 9.59 1.40
C ILE A 84 9.46 8.33 0.54
N LEU A 85 10.56 7.90 -0.09
CA LEU A 85 10.60 6.66 -0.85
C LEU A 85 10.29 5.44 0.01
N VAL A 86 10.91 5.34 1.17
CA VAL A 86 10.67 4.23 2.11
C VAL A 86 9.20 4.20 2.53
N ASN A 87 8.61 5.37 2.84
CA ASN A 87 7.18 5.48 3.13
C ASN A 87 6.32 4.96 1.96
N ASN A 88 6.65 5.33 0.72
CA ASN A 88 5.92 4.86 -0.46
C ASN A 88 6.04 3.34 -0.63
N TRP A 89 7.20 2.75 -0.34
CA TRP A 89 7.38 1.30 -0.36
C TRP A 89 6.49 0.58 0.65
N PHE A 90 6.35 1.09 1.86
CA PHE A 90 5.42 0.55 2.85
C PHE A 90 3.96 0.65 2.38
N MET A 91 3.57 1.79 1.79
CA MET A 91 2.22 1.96 1.23
C MET A 91 1.95 1.02 0.07
N MET A 92 2.93 0.78 -0.81
CA MET A 92 2.82 -0.20 -1.88
C MET A 92 2.71 -1.64 -1.33
N PHE A 93 3.42 -1.96 -0.26
CA PHE A 93 3.28 -3.25 0.40
C PHE A 93 1.85 -3.45 0.93
N TYR A 94 1.26 -2.45 1.59
CA TYR A 94 -0.14 -2.53 2.04
C TYR A 94 -1.11 -2.69 0.89
N LEU A 95 -0.93 -1.89 -0.17
CA LEU A 95 -1.74 -1.99 -1.38
C LEU A 95 -1.73 -3.42 -1.94
N ILE A 96 -0.54 -4.00 -2.12
CA ILE A 96 -0.38 -5.34 -2.68
C ILE A 96 -1.01 -6.39 -1.75
N THR A 97 -0.81 -6.28 -0.43
CA THR A 97 -1.38 -7.22 0.55
C THR A 97 -2.91 -7.19 0.51
N VAL A 98 -3.52 -5.99 0.49
CA VAL A 98 -4.97 -5.84 0.42
C VAL A 98 -5.51 -6.32 -0.93
N LEU A 99 -4.82 -5.98 -2.02
CA LEU A 99 -5.22 -6.40 -3.37
C LEU A 99 -5.19 -7.92 -3.51
N LEU A 100 -4.11 -8.57 -3.06
CA LEU A 100 -4.00 -10.03 -3.08
C LEU A 100 -5.07 -10.68 -2.21
N GLY A 101 -5.31 -10.18 -0.99
CA GLY A 101 -6.35 -10.70 -0.12
C GLY A 101 -7.76 -10.52 -0.67
N THR A 102 -7.99 -9.51 -1.50
CA THR A 102 -9.28 -9.27 -2.17
C THR A 102 -9.46 -10.15 -3.41
N ILE A 103 -8.40 -10.29 -4.22
CA ILE A 103 -8.48 -10.99 -5.51
C ILE A 103 -8.36 -12.50 -5.32
N TYR A 104 -7.60 -12.98 -4.34
CA TYR A 104 -7.37 -14.40 -4.10
C TYR A 104 -8.66 -15.24 -3.97
N PRO A 105 -9.67 -14.83 -3.14
CA PRO A 105 -10.94 -15.54 -3.06
C PRO A 105 -11.67 -15.63 -4.40
N ILE A 106 -11.60 -14.58 -5.22
CA ILE A 106 -12.26 -14.56 -6.53
C ILE A 106 -11.65 -15.60 -7.47
N PHE A 107 -10.32 -15.70 -7.47
CA PHE A 107 -9.61 -16.68 -8.28
C PHE A 107 -9.88 -18.12 -7.81
N THR A 108 -9.91 -18.34 -6.51
CA THR A 108 -10.17 -19.68 -5.97
C THR A 108 -11.61 -20.14 -6.24
N ASP A 109 -12.59 -19.24 -6.12
CA ASP A 109 -13.98 -19.53 -6.45
C ASP A 109 -14.14 -19.88 -7.94
N ALA A 110 -13.44 -19.14 -8.82
CA ALA A 110 -13.50 -19.35 -10.27
C ALA A 110 -12.80 -20.64 -10.75
N LEU A 111 -11.76 -21.11 -10.05
CA LEU A 111 -10.95 -22.26 -10.48
C LEU A 111 -11.29 -23.56 -9.76
N THR A 112 -11.79 -23.53 -8.54
CA THR A 112 -11.92 -24.73 -7.69
C THR A 112 -13.31 -24.92 -7.10
N ASP A 113 -14.28 -24.03 -7.37
CA ASP A 113 -15.60 -23.98 -6.74
C ASP A 113 -15.56 -23.91 -5.20
N ASN A 114 -14.37 -23.72 -4.62
CA ASN A 114 -14.18 -23.61 -3.17
C ASN A 114 -14.32 -22.16 -2.73
N LYS A 115 -15.36 -21.86 -1.98
CA LYS A 115 -15.56 -20.52 -1.38
C LYS A 115 -14.61 -20.31 -0.21
N ILE A 116 -13.50 -19.63 -0.47
CA ILE A 116 -12.53 -19.22 0.55
C ILE A 116 -12.79 -17.75 0.88
N SER A 117 -12.76 -17.40 2.16
CA SER A 117 -12.80 -16.01 2.60
C SER A 117 -11.49 -15.63 3.28
N VAL A 118 -10.92 -14.48 2.90
CA VAL A 118 -9.75 -13.91 3.56
C VAL A 118 -10.24 -12.92 4.61
N GLY A 119 -9.99 -13.23 5.88
CA GLY A 119 -10.47 -12.47 7.02
C GLY A 119 -9.37 -11.72 7.78
N PRO A 120 -9.74 -11.05 8.89
CA PRO A 120 -8.83 -10.27 9.73
C PRO A 120 -7.55 -11.02 10.18
N PRO A 121 -7.57 -12.34 10.47
CA PRO A 121 -6.36 -13.05 10.87
C PRO A 121 -5.24 -13.01 9.84
N PHE A 122 -5.59 -13.10 8.54
CA PHE A 122 -4.63 -12.99 7.45
C PHE A 122 -3.94 -11.61 7.42
N TYR A 123 -4.74 -10.55 7.44
CA TYR A 123 -4.22 -9.18 7.42
C TYR A 123 -3.41 -8.87 8.66
N ASN A 124 -3.87 -9.29 9.84
CA ASN A 124 -3.15 -9.07 11.08
C ASN A 124 -1.77 -9.76 11.10
N ALA A 125 -1.69 -10.99 10.59
CA ALA A 125 -0.42 -11.72 10.54
C ALA A 125 0.62 -11.07 9.62
N ILE A 126 0.18 -10.52 8.48
CA ILE A 126 1.09 -9.93 7.48
C ILE A 126 1.36 -8.45 7.76
N ILE A 127 0.32 -7.67 8.04
CA ILE A 127 0.42 -6.21 8.15
C ILE A 127 1.00 -5.78 9.49
N PHE A 128 0.62 -6.42 10.60
CA PHE A 128 1.02 -5.98 11.94
C PHE A 128 2.53 -5.85 12.14
N PRO A 129 3.37 -6.84 11.81
CA PRO A 129 4.82 -6.71 11.97
C PRO A 129 5.41 -5.59 11.12
N VAL A 130 4.85 -5.36 9.92
CA VAL A 130 5.32 -4.33 9.00
C VAL A 130 4.88 -2.94 9.45
N VAL A 131 3.68 -2.79 10.05
CA VAL A 131 3.20 -1.53 10.61
C VAL A 131 4.14 -1.02 11.71
N VAL A 132 4.60 -1.89 12.58
CA VAL A 132 5.53 -1.49 13.66
C VAL A 132 6.79 -0.86 13.07
N VAL A 133 7.40 -1.50 12.07
CA VAL A 133 8.59 -0.97 11.38
C VAL A 133 8.24 0.34 10.65
N PHE A 134 7.11 0.41 9.99
CA PHE A 134 6.64 1.60 9.28
C PHE A 134 6.46 2.81 10.21
N LEU A 135 5.85 2.63 11.38
CA LEU A 135 5.67 3.69 12.36
C LEU A 135 7.01 4.28 12.85
N LEU A 136 8.05 3.45 12.94
CA LEU A 136 9.40 3.91 13.28
C LEU A 136 9.95 4.83 12.20
N PHE A 137 9.81 4.46 10.92
CA PHE A 137 10.22 5.32 9.80
C PHE A 137 9.41 6.60 9.73
N MET A 138 8.11 6.54 10.00
CA MET A 138 7.25 7.72 10.08
C MET A 138 7.67 8.69 11.18
N ALA A 139 8.11 8.21 12.33
CA ALA A 139 8.58 9.07 13.43
C ALA A 139 9.86 9.82 13.07
N LEU A 140 10.71 9.25 12.21
CA LEU A 140 11.99 9.84 11.77
C LEU A 140 11.81 10.83 10.60
N GLY A 141 10.86 10.58 9.71
CA GLY A 141 10.67 11.33 8.46
C GLY A 141 10.53 12.85 8.63
N PRO A 142 9.68 13.38 9.55
CA PRO A 142 9.50 14.81 9.74
C PRO A 142 10.76 15.56 10.17
N LYS A 143 11.63 14.89 10.91
CA LYS A 143 12.90 15.46 11.42
C LYS A 143 14.02 15.42 10.39
N ALA A 144 13.88 14.66 9.32
CA ALA A 144 14.89 14.56 8.26
C ALA A 144 14.99 15.87 7.47
N LYS A 145 16.24 16.28 7.18
CA LYS A 145 16.53 17.44 6.32
C LYS A 145 16.58 17.01 4.84
N TRP A 146 16.27 17.94 3.95
CA TRP A 146 16.42 17.75 2.52
C TRP A 146 17.92 17.61 2.15
N ILE A 147 18.23 16.80 1.16
CA ILE A 147 19.54 16.54 0.55
C ILE A 147 20.48 15.76 1.47
N LYS A 148 20.81 16.26 2.63
CA LYS A 148 21.79 15.63 3.54
C LYS A 148 21.42 15.88 4.99
N ASN A 149 21.19 14.80 5.71
CA ASN A 149 20.94 14.85 7.13
C ASN A 149 22.17 14.33 7.88
N LYS A 150 22.72 15.15 8.77
CA LYS A 150 23.61 14.66 9.81
C LYS A 150 22.74 14.29 11.00
N PHE A 151 22.62 13.02 11.30
CA PHE A 151 21.98 12.58 12.55
C PHE A 151 22.89 12.95 13.72
N GLU A 152 22.77 14.17 14.20
CA GLU A 152 23.59 14.68 15.31
C GLU A 152 23.30 13.95 16.64
N ASN A 153 22.14 13.27 16.77
CA ASN A 153 21.74 12.55 17.98
C ASN A 153 21.08 11.20 17.66
N ILE A 154 21.85 10.26 17.14
CA ILE A 154 21.38 8.89 16.92
C ILE A 154 20.81 8.24 18.20
N ARG A 155 21.34 8.65 19.36
CA ARG A 155 20.90 8.22 20.68
C ARG A 155 19.45 8.57 20.98
N THR A 156 19.00 9.76 20.59
CA THR A 156 17.60 10.19 20.73
C THR A 156 16.67 9.36 19.87
N TYR A 157 17.08 9.00 18.68
CA TYR A 157 16.29 8.17 17.77
C TYR A 157 16.15 6.73 18.31
N ILE A 158 17.24 6.17 18.85
CA ILE A 158 17.23 4.85 19.49
C ILE A 158 16.29 4.87 20.72
N LEU A 159 16.32 5.92 21.55
CA LEU A 159 15.43 6.07 22.71
C LEU A 159 13.96 6.17 22.31
N ILE A 160 13.62 6.91 21.26
CA ILE A 160 12.25 6.98 20.74
C ILE A 160 11.79 5.61 20.23
N LEU A 161 12.68 4.91 19.54
CA LEU A 161 12.44 3.57 18.98
C LEU A 161 12.19 2.55 20.08
N THR A 162 13.07 2.48 21.08
CA THR A 162 12.93 1.57 22.21
C THR A 162 11.71 1.91 23.07
N GLY A 163 11.40 3.20 23.24
CA GLY A 163 10.20 3.67 23.94
C GLY A 163 8.92 3.24 23.20
N ALA A 164 8.86 3.39 21.87
CA ALA A 164 7.72 2.98 21.06
C ALA A 164 7.50 1.45 21.10
N ILE A 165 8.58 0.67 21.01
CA ILE A 165 8.52 -0.80 21.13
C ILE A 165 8.05 -1.19 22.53
N GLY A 166 8.60 -0.59 23.58
CA GLY A 166 8.22 -0.86 24.97
C GLY A 166 6.75 -0.55 25.24
N LEU A 167 6.25 0.56 24.69
CA LEU A 167 4.85 0.96 24.81
C LEU A 167 3.91 -0.01 24.09
N ASN A 168 4.28 -0.47 22.90
CA ASN A 168 3.52 -1.50 22.18
C ASN A 168 3.48 -2.84 22.94
N LEU A 169 4.61 -3.29 23.46
CA LEU A 169 4.67 -4.52 24.27
C LEU A 169 3.83 -4.40 25.52
N ALA A 170 3.85 -3.25 26.21
CA ALA A 170 3.02 -2.98 27.37
C ALA A 170 1.52 -3.03 27.02
N ILE A 171 1.11 -2.43 25.91
CA ILE A 171 -0.27 -2.47 25.43
C ILE A 171 -0.71 -3.91 25.14
N ILE A 172 0.10 -4.68 24.44
CA ILE A 172 -0.20 -6.09 24.12
C ILE A 172 -0.34 -6.91 25.41
N PHE A 173 0.57 -6.71 26.38
CA PHE A 173 0.52 -7.41 27.66
C PHE A 173 -0.74 -7.04 28.47
N PHE A 174 -1.12 -5.78 28.51
CA PHE A 174 -2.33 -5.29 29.19
C PHE A 174 -3.60 -5.87 28.57
N PHE A 175 -3.73 -5.82 27.25
CA PHE A 175 -4.90 -6.36 26.55
C PHE A 175 -5.00 -7.89 26.66
N LYS A 176 -3.87 -8.60 26.61
CA LYS A 176 -3.85 -10.05 26.82
C LYS A 176 -4.23 -10.43 28.25
N SER A 177 -3.82 -9.64 29.24
CA SER A 177 -4.20 -9.83 30.65
C SER A 177 -5.69 -9.60 30.87
N TYR A 178 -6.30 -8.63 30.18
CA TYR A 178 -7.74 -8.36 30.28
C TYR A 178 -8.59 -9.47 29.66
N SER A 179 -8.17 -10.09 28.57
CA SER A 179 -8.90 -11.18 27.91
C SER A 179 -8.83 -12.51 28.67
N ILE A 180 -7.95 -12.64 29.67
CA ILE A 180 -7.84 -13.83 30.53
C ILE A 180 -8.72 -13.68 31.80
N LEU A 181 -9.12 -12.44 32.12
CA LEU A 181 -9.93 -12.11 33.30
C LEU A 181 -11.43 -11.89 32.96
N SER A 182 -11.81 -11.91 31.69
CA SER A 182 -13.19 -11.88 31.20
C SER A 182 -13.60 -13.24 30.68
#